data_526b196723fb4a768292929b4974163d
#
_entry.id   526b196723fb4a768292929b4974163d
#
_cell.length_a   1.000
_cell.length_b   1.000
_cell.length_c   1.000
_cell.angle_alpha   90.00
_cell.angle_beta   90.00
_cell.angle_gamma   90.00
#
_symmetry.space_group_name_H-M   'P 1'
#
loop_
_entity.id
_entity.type
_entity.pdbx_description
1 polymer ?
#
loop_
_entity_poly.entity_id
_entity_poly.type
_entity_poly.pdbx_seq_one_letter_code
_entity_poly.pdbx_strand_id
1 'polypeptide(L)'
;MTLPKDFELYTRNLMGEKLYEAFNQGLTEEAPTSIRINPFKVDADNIIIGNGNELVPWCKYGHYLSGRPPFTFDPMLHSGAYYVQEASSMFIDHVVRQTFGSEPMNVLDLCAAPGGKSTCAMSA
;
A
#
# COMPACT_ATOMS: atom_id res chain seq x y z
N MET A 1 8.96 -15.89 -14.97
CA MET A 1 9.56 -16.36 -13.70
C MET A 1 9.17 -17.82 -13.50
N THR A 2 10.10 -18.71 -13.13
CA THR A 2 9.77 -20.13 -12.90
C THR A 2 9.62 -20.33 -11.40
N LEU A 3 8.43 -20.67 -10.96
CA LEU A 3 8.16 -20.95 -9.53
C LEU A 3 8.61 -22.37 -9.16
N PRO A 4 8.99 -22.63 -7.90
CA PRO A 4 9.23 -23.99 -7.41
C PRO A 4 7.95 -24.86 -7.52
N LYS A 5 8.08 -26.10 -7.95
CA LYS A 5 6.93 -27.00 -8.16
C LYS A 5 6.08 -27.22 -6.91
N ASP A 6 6.72 -27.37 -5.77
CA ASP A 6 6.00 -27.55 -4.49
C ASP A 6 5.20 -26.31 -4.08
N PHE A 7 5.75 -25.11 -4.37
CA PHE A 7 5.04 -23.86 -4.16
C PHE A 7 3.83 -23.73 -5.08
N GLU A 8 3.98 -24.05 -6.38
CA GLU A 8 2.87 -24.04 -7.33
C GLU A 8 1.75 -24.98 -6.88
N LEU A 9 2.09 -26.21 -6.54
CA LEU A 9 1.12 -27.23 -6.12
C LEU A 9 0.38 -26.79 -4.84
N TYR A 10 1.12 -26.32 -3.83
CA TYR A 10 0.55 -25.86 -2.58
C TYR A 10 -0.37 -24.66 -2.77
N THR A 11 0.10 -23.66 -3.51
CA THR A 11 -0.66 -22.42 -3.72
C THR A 11 -1.91 -22.66 -4.56
N ARG A 12 -1.82 -23.49 -5.60
CA ARG A 12 -2.96 -23.89 -6.43
C ARG A 12 -4.01 -24.64 -5.61
N ASN A 13 -3.61 -25.54 -4.75
CA ASN A 13 -4.54 -26.27 -3.86
C ASN A 13 -5.20 -25.34 -2.84
N LEU A 14 -4.48 -24.33 -2.33
CA LEU A 14 -4.99 -23.38 -1.37
C LEU A 14 -5.99 -22.37 -1.96
N MET A 15 -5.68 -21.84 -3.13
CA MET A 15 -6.44 -20.76 -3.78
C MET A 15 -7.53 -21.27 -4.74
N GLY A 16 -7.39 -22.49 -5.25
CA GLY A 16 -8.14 -23.00 -6.40
C GLY A 16 -7.61 -22.44 -7.73
N GLU A 17 -8.00 -23.10 -8.83
CA GLU A 17 -7.42 -22.84 -10.16
C GLU A 17 -7.57 -21.38 -10.61
N LYS A 18 -8.78 -20.84 -10.50
CA LYS A 18 -9.11 -19.48 -10.97
C LYS A 18 -8.27 -18.39 -10.30
N LEU A 19 -8.11 -18.47 -8.97
CA LEU A 19 -7.32 -17.48 -8.23
C LEU A 19 -5.83 -17.69 -8.45
N TYR A 20 -5.40 -18.95 -8.61
CA TYR A 20 -4.02 -19.26 -8.92
C TYR A 20 -3.59 -18.71 -10.29
N GLU A 21 -4.44 -18.83 -11.31
CA GLU A 21 -4.18 -18.26 -12.64
C GLU A 21 -4.01 -16.72 -12.57
N ALA A 22 -4.93 -16.03 -11.88
CA ALA A 22 -4.83 -14.59 -11.67
C ALA A 22 -3.57 -14.19 -10.90
N PHE A 23 -3.23 -14.94 -9.85
CA PHE A 23 -1.99 -14.75 -9.09
C PHE A 23 -0.74 -14.93 -9.96
N ASN A 24 -0.70 -16.01 -10.75
CA ASN A 24 0.44 -16.30 -11.62
C ASN A 24 0.60 -15.26 -12.75
N GLN A 25 -0.51 -14.74 -13.28
CA GLN A 25 -0.50 -13.63 -14.22
C GLN A 25 0.09 -12.37 -13.56
N GLY A 26 -0.39 -12.00 -12.37
CA GLY A 26 0.11 -10.83 -11.65
C GLY A 26 1.61 -10.88 -11.33
N LEU A 27 2.20 -12.09 -11.16
CA LEU A 27 3.65 -12.25 -10.98
C LEU A 27 4.48 -11.93 -12.23
N THR A 28 3.86 -11.87 -13.40
CA THR A 28 4.53 -11.53 -14.67
C THR A 28 4.39 -10.05 -15.02
N GLU A 29 3.50 -9.34 -14.35
CA GLU A 29 3.27 -7.91 -14.54
C GLU A 29 4.31 -7.06 -13.80
N GLU A 30 4.49 -5.82 -14.24
CA GLU A 30 5.34 -4.86 -13.53
C GLU A 30 4.65 -4.45 -12.22
N ALA A 31 5.40 -4.46 -11.12
CA ALA A 31 4.86 -4.08 -9.82
C ALA A 31 4.41 -2.61 -9.83
N PRO A 32 3.16 -2.30 -9.49
CA PRO A 32 2.67 -0.93 -9.47
C PRO A 32 3.39 -0.11 -8.42
N THR A 33 3.68 1.15 -8.76
CA THR A 33 4.17 2.12 -7.78
C THR A 33 2.99 2.75 -7.05
N SER A 34 3.06 2.81 -5.74
CA SER A 34 2.03 3.47 -4.92
C SER A 34 2.63 4.31 -3.80
N ILE A 35 1.85 5.29 -3.38
CA ILE A 35 2.19 6.21 -2.29
C ILE A 35 1.00 6.33 -1.35
N ARG A 36 1.26 6.71 -0.12
CA ARG A 36 0.22 7.10 0.85
C ARG A 36 0.46 8.53 1.29
N ILE A 37 -0.54 9.38 1.08
CA ILE A 37 -0.50 10.80 1.48
C ILE A 37 -0.57 10.90 3.01
N ASN A 38 0.14 11.85 3.57
CA ASN A 38 0.11 12.17 4.98
C ASN A 38 -0.92 13.30 5.24
N PRO A 39 -2.14 12.96 5.73
CA PRO A 39 -3.20 13.95 5.91
C PRO A 39 -2.92 14.96 7.03
N PHE A 40 -1.90 14.71 7.87
CA PHE A 40 -1.50 15.64 8.91
C PHE A 40 -0.56 16.77 8.41
N LYS A 41 -0.08 16.64 7.17
CA LYS A 41 0.88 17.60 6.60
C LYS A 41 0.40 18.27 5.33
N VAL A 42 -0.47 17.62 4.59
CA VAL A 42 -0.97 18.14 3.32
C VAL A 42 -2.45 17.83 3.16
N ASP A 43 -3.15 18.68 2.45
CA ASP A 43 -4.51 18.43 2.02
C ASP A 43 -4.49 17.38 0.89
N ALA A 44 -5.05 16.21 1.17
CA ALA A 44 -5.02 15.08 0.26
C ALA A 44 -5.75 15.35 -1.07
N ASP A 45 -6.73 16.28 -1.06
CA ASP A 45 -7.53 16.61 -2.26
C ASP A 45 -6.78 17.57 -3.20
N ASN A 46 -5.77 18.27 -2.70
CA ASN A 46 -5.04 19.31 -3.43
C ASN A 46 -3.60 18.93 -3.79
N ILE A 47 -3.13 17.76 -3.41
CA ILE A 47 -1.76 17.33 -3.72
C ILE A 47 -1.72 16.54 -5.03
N ILE A 48 -0.83 16.95 -5.93
CA ILE A 48 -0.54 16.22 -7.16
C ILE A 48 0.86 15.65 -7.04
N ILE A 49 0.96 14.31 -6.98
CA ILE A 49 2.22 13.59 -6.92
C ILE A 49 2.29 12.67 -8.14
N GLY A 50 3.15 13.00 -9.09
CA GLY A 50 3.29 12.24 -10.33
C GLY A 50 2.04 12.32 -11.23
N ASN A 51 1.97 11.44 -12.21
CA ASN A 51 0.89 11.37 -13.19
C ASN A 51 -0.07 10.20 -12.89
N GLY A 52 -0.64 10.11 -11.72
CA GLY A 52 -1.59 9.05 -11.41
C GLY A 52 -2.47 9.44 -10.23
N ASN A 53 -3.78 9.28 -10.39
CA ASN A 53 -4.78 9.58 -9.37
C ASN A 53 -5.70 8.38 -9.08
N GLU A 54 -5.27 7.17 -9.45
CA GLU A 54 -6.05 5.98 -9.13
C GLU A 54 -5.90 5.68 -7.64
N LEU A 55 -7.04 5.60 -6.93
CA LEU A 55 -7.06 5.33 -5.51
C LEU A 55 -6.77 3.87 -5.21
N VAL A 56 -6.05 3.60 -4.14
CA VAL A 56 -5.96 2.27 -3.55
C VAL A 56 -7.29 1.96 -2.86
N PRO A 57 -8.06 0.95 -3.30
CA PRO A 57 -9.45 0.76 -2.86
C PRO A 57 -9.65 0.58 -1.36
N TRP A 58 -8.62 0.14 -0.66
CA TRP A 58 -8.66 -0.16 0.78
C TRP A 58 -7.93 0.87 1.65
N CYS A 59 -7.43 1.96 1.06
CA CYS A 59 -6.75 3.01 1.82
C CYS A 59 -7.16 4.40 1.33
N LYS A 60 -7.82 5.16 2.18
CA LYS A 60 -8.35 6.50 1.86
C LYS A 60 -7.30 7.44 1.27
N TYR A 61 -6.07 7.34 1.75
CA TYR A 61 -4.95 8.21 1.35
C TYR A 61 -3.95 7.52 0.43
N GLY A 62 -4.27 6.30 -0.03
CA GLY A 62 -3.43 5.51 -0.93
C GLY A 62 -3.69 5.84 -2.40
N HIS A 63 -2.63 6.03 -3.19
CA HIS A 63 -2.72 6.32 -4.62
C HIS A 63 -1.74 5.48 -5.41
N TYR A 64 -2.18 4.95 -6.54
CA TYR A 64 -1.31 4.37 -7.55
C TYR A 64 -0.74 5.48 -8.44
N LEU A 65 0.51 5.33 -8.84
CA LEU A 65 1.19 6.22 -9.77
C LEU A 65 1.35 5.53 -11.13
N SER A 66 1.23 6.29 -12.22
CA SER A 66 1.42 5.78 -13.58
C SER A 66 2.88 5.43 -13.93
N GLY A 67 3.79 5.56 -12.97
CA GLY A 67 5.21 5.22 -13.11
C GLY A 67 5.94 5.46 -11.79
N ARG A 68 7.25 5.22 -11.80
CA ARG A 68 8.11 5.43 -10.63
C ARG A 68 8.93 6.72 -10.79
N PRO A 69 8.48 7.84 -10.17
CA PRO A 69 9.26 9.07 -10.20
C PRO A 69 10.57 8.94 -9.40
N PRO A 70 11.54 9.83 -9.62
CA PRO A 70 12.79 9.86 -8.86
C PRO A 70 12.57 10.42 -7.44
N PHE A 71 11.94 9.66 -6.59
CA PHE A 71 11.53 10.03 -5.23
C PHE A 71 12.65 10.66 -4.39
N THR A 72 13.91 10.23 -4.59
CA THR A 72 15.06 10.74 -3.84
C THR A 72 15.25 12.24 -3.98
N PHE A 73 14.81 12.82 -5.10
CA PHE A 73 14.94 14.25 -5.38
C PHE A 73 13.66 15.04 -5.11
N ASP A 74 12.62 14.37 -4.59
CA ASP A 74 11.34 15.02 -4.32
C ASP A 74 11.33 15.67 -2.92
N PRO A 75 11.27 17.01 -2.82
CA PRO A 75 11.17 17.70 -1.54
C PRO A 75 9.95 17.31 -0.72
N MET A 76 8.84 16.93 -1.38
CA MET A 76 7.61 16.52 -0.72
C MET A 76 7.77 15.19 0.03
N LEU A 77 8.56 14.25 -0.51
CA LEU A 77 8.93 13.03 0.22
C LEU A 77 9.72 13.38 1.48
N HIS A 78 10.74 14.22 1.35
CA HIS A 78 11.61 14.59 2.46
C HIS A 78 10.90 15.42 3.53
N SER A 79 9.88 16.18 3.16
CA SER A 79 9.01 16.89 4.11
C SER A 79 8.03 15.97 4.84
N GLY A 80 7.89 14.72 4.36
CA GLY A 80 6.93 13.74 4.88
C GLY A 80 5.49 14.02 4.46
N ALA A 81 5.27 14.70 3.33
CA ALA A 81 3.96 14.93 2.75
C ALA A 81 3.31 13.62 2.28
N TYR A 82 4.10 12.64 1.90
CA TYR A 82 3.65 11.29 1.57
C TYR A 82 4.71 10.25 1.92
N TYR A 83 4.30 8.98 1.90
CA TYR A 83 5.14 7.82 2.11
C TYR A 83 5.07 6.91 0.88
N VAL A 84 6.22 6.49 0.34
CA VAL A 84 6.25 5.47 -0.72
C VAL A 84 5.98 4.12 -0.07
N GLN A 85 4.83 3.56 -0.34
CA GLN A 85 4.35 2.34 0.32
C GLN A 85 3.66 1.44 -0.70
N GLU A 86 3.91 0.15 -0.59
CA GLU A 86 3.20 -0.84 -1.38
C GLU A 86 1.70 -0.88 -1.01
N ALA A 87 0.84 -0.92 -2.01
CA ALA A 87 -0.60 -0.88 -1.82
C ALA A 87 -1.12 -2.00 -0.91
N SER A 88 -0.59 -3.22 -1.03
CA SER A 88 -0.94 -4.35 -0.16
C SER A 88 -0.68 -4.05 1.32
N SER A 89 0.43 -3.36 1.63
CA SER A 89 0.77 -2.94 3.00
C SER A 89 -0.17 -1.87 3.57
N MET A 90 -0.86 -1.12 2.70
CA MET A 90 -1.86 -0.13 3.10
C MET A 90 -3.18 -0.76 3.56
N PHE A 91 -3.37 -2.07 3.41
CA PHE A 91 -4.56 -2.79 3.88
C PHE A 91 -4.78 -2.65 5.39
N ILE A 92 -3.76 -2.29 6.14
CA ILE A 92 -3.84 -1.90 7.56
C ILE A 92 -4.86 -0.78 7.79
N ASP A 93 -4.95 0.22 6.89
CA ASP A 93 -5.94 1.30 6.98
C ASP A 93 -7.35 0.73 7.03
N HIS A 94 -7.66 -0.20 6.11
CA HIS A 94 -8.95 -0.88 6.07
C HIS A 94 -9.24 -1.66 7.36
N VAL A 95 -8.28 -2.45 7.83
CA VAL A 95 -8.42 -3.25 9.05
C VAL A 95 -8.70 -2.37 10.26
N VAL A 96 -7.93 -1.29 10.43
CA VAL A 96 -8.09 -0.37 11.56
C VAL A 96 -9.47 0.28 11.54
N ARG A 97 -9.91 0.82 10.40
CA ARG A 97 -11.23 1.45 10.25
C ARG A 97 -12.39 0.48 10.48
N GLN A 98 -12.28 -0.75 9.99
CA GLN A 98 -13.33 -1.76 10.15
C GLN A 98 -13.42 -2.28 11.58
N THR A 99 -12.28 -2.36 12.28
CA THR A 99 -12.24 -2.95 13.63
C THR A 99 -12.55 -1.93 14.73
N PHE A 100 -12.04 -0.71 14.57
CA PHE A 100 -12.04 0.27 15.66
C PHE A 100 -12.86 1.54 15.35
N GLY A 101 -13.22 1.74 14.09
CA GLY A 101 -13.95 2.95 13.68
C GLY A 101 -13.05 4.19 13.75
N SER A 102 -13.64 5.33 14.15
CA SER A 102 -12.96 6.65 14.22
C SER A 102 -12.66 7.11 15.66
N GLU A 103 -12.85 6.26 16.64
CA GLU A 103 -12.59 6.63 18.04
C GLU A 103 -11.09 6.67 18.33
N PRO A 104 -10.62 7.71 19.05
CA PRO A 104 -9.21 7.79 19.44
C PRO A 104 -8.78 6.59 20.28
N MET A 105 -7.66 5.98 19.93
CA MET A 105 -7.13 4.82 20.65
C MET A 105 -5.62 4.90 20.85
N ASN A 106 -5.14 4.15 21.84
CA ASN A 106 -3.70 3.91 22.02
C ASN A 106 -3.32 2.62 21.29
N VAL A 107 -2.35 2.73 20.36
CA VAL A 107 -1.86 1.60 19.57
C VAL A 107 -0.40 1.31 19.91
N LEU A 108 -0.08 0.05 20.17
CA LEU A 108 1.29 -0.44 20.31
C LEU A 108 1.67 -1.26 19.09
N ASP A 109 2.64 -0.76 18.32
CA ASP A 109 3.23 -1.51 17.19
C ASP A 109 4.55 -2.15 17.62
N LEU A 110 4.56 -3.48 17.74
CA LEU A 110 5.73 -4.25 18.16
C LEU A 110 6.79 -4.43 17.05
N CYS A 111 6.44 -4.09 15.80
CA CYS A 111 7.30 -4.22 14.62
C CYS A 111 7.35 -2.91 13.82
N ALA A 112 7.44 -1.77 14.49
CA ALA A 112 7.23 -0.43 13.95
C ALA A 112 8.20 0.01 12.83
N ALA A 113 9.43 -0.51 12.81
CA ALA A 113 10.42 -0.10 11.81
C ALA A 113 10.11 -0.70 10.42
N PRO A 114 10.24 0.08 9.33
CA PRO A 114 10.61 1.50 9.20
C PRO A 114 9.45 2.51 9.34
N GLY A 115 8.29 2.13 9.85
CA GLY A 115 7.19 3.03 10.15
C GLY A 115 6.00 3.02 9.18
N GLY A 116 6.07 2.30 8.08
CA GLY A 116 5.01 2.28 7.06
C GLY A 116 3.65 1.83 7.60
N LYS A 117 3.61 0.78 8.43
CA LYS A 117 2.37 0.27 9.04
C LYS A 117 1.90 1.15 10.19
N SER A 118 2.82 1.57 11.07
CA SER A 118 2.52 2.45 12.20
C SER A 118 1.89 3.77 11.75
N THR A 119 2.50 4.44 10.76
CA THR A 119 1.97 5.69 10.21
C THR A 119 0.70 5.50 9.39
N CYS A 120 0.48 4.31 8.80
CA CYS A 120 -0.76 3.96 8.15
C CYS A 120 -1.91 3.83 9.17
N ALA A 121 -1.68 3.09 10.26
CA ALA A 121 -2.65 2.96 11.34
C ALA A 121 -2.98 4.31 12.03
N MET A 122 -1.99 5.20 12.13
CA MET A 122 -2.18 6.54 12.71
C MET A 122 -3.07 7.46 11.85
N SER A 123 -3.10 7.26 10.53
CA SER A 123 -3.90 8.05 9.59
C SER A 123 -5.25 7.43 9.24
N ALA A 124 -5.52 6.23 9.76
CA ALA A 124 -6.74 5.44 9.52
C ALA A 124 -8.00 5.94 10.33
#